data_6f195199428cc9d95447615f7283e082
#
_entry.id   6f195199428cc9d95447615f7283e082
#
_cell.length_a   1.000
_cell.length_b   1.000
_cell.length_c   1.000
_cell.angle_alpha   90.00
_cell.angle_beta   90.00
_cell.angle_gamma   90.00
#
_symmetry.space_group_name_H-M   'P 1'
#
loop_
_entity.id
_entity.type
_entity.pdbx_description
1 polymer ?
#
loop_
_entity_poly.entity_id
_entity_poly.type
_entity_poly.pdbx_seq_one_letter_code
_entity_poly.pdbx_strand_id
1 'polypeptide(L)'
;ALQTFPYGGSRNNVSIIYKSLNGYDDIASPSNFTTWEGRYQVSSMGSAYSTLCWQKDNTLGMIYEEETYGKSYNGVYVNLSLETITGNKYSYSEDTDGSVRQAITKNVIARRLATEVSSEAGQYVGQPSGVGNPAATAAAEAYTADPTYENYVAFNKAIVDGSGISTIQLQQNGIYRIISGHDGLYSDFTNEKYLAADNSTIALKTTEDASDDATEWLIYSREDSDGKCVLYNPSTKLYVGVTPAIYTAVSLSETPTSAGLYTIESAISGHSTFTCSTPTASDYPSLHMNSGGSIVTWQTSSTASQWYMLYLRDGSDVNPEGIRSSIVDIDAQAAPAQVTYFDMMGRRISAPVSGRIYITSQGNKVRF
;
A
#
# COMPACT_ATOMS: atom_id res chain seq x y z
N ALA A 1 -15.15 -25.88 -16.20
CA ALA A 1 -15.48 -24.53 -15.73
C ALA A 1 -16.91 -24.19 -16.06
N LEU A 2 -17.53 -23.40 -15.19
CA LEU A 2 -18.87 -22.86 -15.36
C LEU A 2 -18.82 -21.35 -15.10
N GLN A 3 -19.56 -20.58 -15.91
CA GLN A 3 -19.75 -19.15 -15.70
C GLN A 3 -21.16 -18.76 -16.03
N THR A 4 -21.75 -17.84 -15.26
CA THR A 4 -23.09 -17.31 -15.51
C THR A 4 -23.05 -15.81 -15.80
N PHE A 5 -23.88 -15.39 -16.78
CA PHE A 5 -24.03 -13.97 -17.12
C PHE A 5 -25.24 -13.77 -18.06
N PRO A 6 -25.73 -12.53 -18.22
CA PRO A 6 -26.67 -12.18 -19.29
C PRO A 6 -25.99 -12.28 -20.65
N TYR A 7 -26.45 -13.18 -21.51
CA TYR A 7 -25.83 -13.47 -22.81
C TYR A 7 -26.32 -12.56 -23.95
N GLY A 8 -27.48 -12.00 -23.81
CA GLY A 8 -28.09 -11.18 -24.85
C GLY A 8 -27.66 -9.70 -24.79
N GLY A 9 -27.82 -8.98 -25.90
CA GLY A 9 -27.31 -7.62 -26.10
C GLY A 9 -27.96 -6.53 -25.22
N SER A 10 -29.05 -6.80 -24.52
CA SER A 10 -29.74 -5.86 -23.62
C SER A 10 -29.91 -6.44 -22.22
N ARG A 11 -28.90 -7.09 -21.70
CA ARG A 11 -28.96 -7.79 -20.40
C ARG A 11 -30.18 -8.73 -20.32
N ASN A 12 -30.36 -9.59 -21.31
CA ASN A 12 -31.36 -10.65 -21.30
C ASN A 12 -30.68 -12.01 -21.51
N ASN A 13 -31.47 -13.08 -21.56
CA ASN A 13 -30.98 -14.43 -21.82
C ASN A 13 -29.92 -14.90 -20.83
N VAL A 14 -30.18 -14.74 -19.52
CA VAL A 14 -29.23 -15.24 -18.51
C VAL A 14 -28.94 -16.71 -18.77
N SER A 15 -27.66 -17.02 -18.84
CA SER A 15 -27.16 -18.31 -19.29
C SER A 15 -26.01 -18.79 -18.43
N ILE A 16 -25.82 -20.10 -18.43
CA ILE A 16 -24.62 -20.74 -17.91
C ILE A 16 -23.82 -21.24 -19.11
N ILE A 17 -22.60 -20.77 -19.26
CA ILE A 17 -21.67 -21.30 -20.23
C ILE A 17 -20.73 -22.27 -19.53
N TYR A 18 -20.30 -23.29 -20.27
CA TYR A 18 -19.44 -24.34 -19.71
C TYR A 18 -18.32 -24.74 -20.66
N LYS A 19 -17.25 -25.25 -20.05
CA LYS A 19 -16.08 -25.76 -20.74
C LYS A 19 -15.42 -26.86 -19.91
N SER A 20 -15.00 -27.94 -20.54
CA SER A 20 -14.07 -28.90 -19.96
C SER A 20 -12.67 -28.32 -19.89
N LEU A 21 -11.96 -28.62 -18.83
CA LEU A 21 -10.57 -28.24 -18.63
C LEU A 21 -9.80 -29.45 -18.13
N ASN A 22 -8.64 -29.74 -18.73
CA ASN A 22 -7.82 -30.88 -18.40
C ASN A 22 -6.86 -30.54 -17.25
N GLY A 23 -7.41 -30.48 -16.06
CA GLY A 23 -6.62 -30.21 -14.88
C GLY A 23 -6.37 -28.73 -14.66
N TYR A 24 -5.42 -28.45 -13.79
CA TYR A 24 -5.23 -27.14 -13.24
C TYR A 24 -4.50 -26.15 -14.18
N ASP A 25 -3.55 -26.61 -14.97
CA ASP A 25 -2.78 -25.74 -15.87
C ASP A 25 -3.70 -25.08 -16.91
N ASP A 26 -4.75 -25.76 -17.32
CA ASP A 26 -5.78 -25.19 -18.18
C ASP A 26 -6.59 -24.10 -17.47
N ILE A 27 -6.93 -24.28 -16.19
CA ILE A 27 -7.62 -23.26 -15.38
C ILE A 27 -6.74 -22.03 -15.20
N ALA A 28 -5.44 -22.22 -15.09
CA ALA A 28 -4.46 -21.17 -14.87
C ALA A 28 -4.22 -20.27 -16.08
N SER A 29 -4.59 -20.72 -17.28
CA SER A 29 -4.33 -19.96 -18.50
C SER A 29 -5.54 -19.09 -18.91
N PRO A 30 -5.47 -17.74 -18.88
CA PRO A 30 -6.56 -16.86 -19.31
C PRO A 30 -7.01 -17.12 -20.75
N SER A 31 -6.10 -17.55 -21.63
CA SER A 31 -6.42 -17.84 -23.03
C SER A 31 -7.43 -18.99 -23.19
N ASN A 32 -7.49 -19.89 -22.22
CA ASN A 32 -8.46 -20.98 -22.23
C ASN A 32 -9.90 -20.53 -22.00
N PHE A 33 -10.13 -19.30 -21.55
CA PHE A 33 -11.46 -18.71 -21.32
C PHE A 33 -11.92 -17.78 -22.44
N THR A 34 -11.23 -17.74 -23.57
CA THR A 34 -11.64 -16.96 -24.74
C THR A 34 -12.71 -17.70 -25.58
N THR A 35 -12.81 -19.01 -25.45
CA THR A 35 -13.81 -19.85 -26.12
C THR A 35 -14.49 -20.79 -25.14
N TRP A 36 -15.77 -21.01 -25.32
CA TRP A 36 -16.61 -21.85 -24.49
C TRP A 36 -17.20 -23.01 -25.33
N GLU A 37 -17.41 -24.13 -24.69
CA GLU A 37 -17.83 -25.36 -25.35
C GLU A 37 -19.33 -25.43 -25.55
N GLY A 38 -20.08 -24.90 -24.59
CA GLY A 38 -21.53 -24.91 -24.66
C GLY A 38 -22.18 -23.87 -23.77
N ARG A 39 -23.49 -23.73 -23.93
CA ARG A 39 -24.35 -22.78 -23.23
C ARG A 39 -25.69 -23.41 -22.88
N TYR A 40 -26.13 -23.21 -21.66
CA TYR A 40 -27.48 -23.46 -21.19
C TYR A 40 -28.17 -22.15 -20.87
N GLN A 41 -29.30 -21.86 -21.54
CA GLN A 41 -30.08 -20.65 -21.26
C GLN A 41 -31.06 -20.93 -20.12
N VAL A 42 -30.92 -20.18 -19.03
CA VAL A 42 -31.77 -20.31 -17.83
C VAL A 42 -33.08 -19.53 -17.99
N SER A 43 -33.00 -18.32 -18.51
CA SER A 43 -34.15 -17.46 -18.78
C SER A 43 -33.93 -16.63 -20.04
N SER A 44 -35.01 -16.26 -20.73
CA SER A 44 -35.00 -15.35 -21.87
C SER A 44 -35.33 -13.90 -21.49
N MET A 45 -35.71 -13.67 -20.24
CA MET A 45 -36.12 -12.36 -19.75
C MET A 45 -34.95 -11.39 -19.56
N GLY A 46 -35.25 -10.12 -19.37
CA GLY A 46 -34.29 -9.14 -18.91
C GLY A 46 -33.68 -9.62 -17.59
N SER A 47 -32.34 -9.54 -17.44
CA SER A 47 -31.62 -10.01 -16.26
C SER A 47 -30.41 -9.13 -15.99
N ALA A 48 -30.00 -9.01 -14.72
CA ALA A 48 -28.82 -8.23 -14.37
C ALA A 48 -27.73 -9.10 -13.73
N TYR A 49 -27.80 -9.34 -12.46
CA TYR A 49 -26.74 -10.05 -11.73
C TYR A 49 -27.07 -11.52 -11.55
N SER A 50 -26.03 -12.35 -11.52
CA SER A 50 -26.19 -13.80 -11.33
C SER A 50 -24.97 -14.40 -10.64
N THR A 51 -25.20 -15.46 -9.87
CA THR A 51 -24.15 -16.21 -9.18
C THR A 51 -24.49 -17.70 -9.15
N LEU A 52 -23.47 -18.55 -9.07
CA LEU A 52 -23.57 -20.00 -8.97
C LEU A 52 -22.87 -20.49 -7.70
N CYS A 53 -23.43 -21.52 -7.08
CA CYS A 53 -22.75 -22.28 -6.03
C CYS A 53 -23.14 -23.77 -6.08
N TRP A 54 -22.18 -24.62 -5.70
CA TRP A 54 -22.48 -26.05 -5.46
C TRP A 54 -23.32 -26.21 -4.20
N GLN A 55 -24.33 -27.07 -4.28
CA GLN A 55 -25.18 -27.46 -3.16
C GLN A 55 -24.72 -28.79 -2.57
N LYS A 56 -25.19 -29.07 -1.36
CA LYS A 56 -24.84 -30.32 -0.66
C LYS A 56 -25.37 -31.59 -1.35
N ASP A 57 -26.38 -31.47 -2.18
CA ASP A 57 -27.00 -32.54 -2.96
C ASP A 57 -26.34 -32.74 -4.34
N ASN A 58 -25.14 -32.16 -4.53
CA ASN A 58 -24.38 -32.21 -5.79
C ASN A 58 -25.06 -31.54 -6.99
N THR A 59 -25.98 -30.62 -6.72
CA THR A 59 -26.59 -29.74 -7.71
C THR A 59 -25.94 -28.35 -7.69
N LEU A 60 -26.32 -27.51 -8.65
CA LEU A 60 -25.90 -26.13 -8.76
C LEU A 60 -27.09 -25.22 -8.42
N GLY A 61 -26.97 -24.49 -7.32
CA GLY A 61 -27.83 -23.39 -7.01
C GLY A 61 -27.42 -22.15 -7.79
N MET A 62 -28.34 -21.54 -8.48
CA MET A 62 -28.13 -20.27 -9.17
C MET A 62 -29.13 -19.23 -8.66
N ILE A 63 -28.64 -18.08 -8.25
CA ILE A 63 -29.45 -16.90 -7.99
C ILE A 63 -29.18 -15.88 -9.09
N TYR A 64 -30.23 -15.33 -9.68
CA TYR A 64 -30.10 -14.29 -10.66
C TYR A 64 -31.27 -13.28 -10.54
N GLU A 65 -31.06 -12.08 -11.05
CA GLU A 65 -32.11 -11.07 -11.15
C GLU A 65 -32.81 -11.18 -12.48
N GLU A 66 -34.14 -11.16 -12.46
CA GLU A 66 -35.01 -11.24 -13.64
C GLU A 66 -36.03 -10.15 -13.66
N GLU A 67 -36.16 -9.48 -14.79
CA GLU A 67 -37.22 -8.52 -15.07
C GLU A 67 -38.45 -9.27 -15.63
N THR A 68 -39.44 -9.48 -14.78
CA THR A 68 -40.64 -10.19 -15.16
C THR A 68 -41.71 -9.18 -15.61
N TYR A 69 -42.21 -9.31 -16.82
CA TYR A 69 -43.28 -8.47 -17.40
C TYR A 69 -42.99 -6.97 -17.40
N GLY A 70 -41.75 -6.54 -17.66
CA GLY A 70 -41.34 -5.13 -17.68
C GLY A 70 -41.41 -4.43 -16.33
N LYS A 71 -41.37 -5.19 -15.24
CA LYS A 71 -41.32 -4.69 -13.85
C LYS A 71 -39.91 -4.76 -13.30
N SER A 72 -39.73 -4.15 -12.13
CA SER A 72 -38.46 -4.19 -11.43
C SER A 72 -37.90 -5.61 -11.29
N TYR A 73 -36.58 -5.73 -11.31
CA TYR A 73 -35.88 -6.98 -11.14
C TYR A 73 -36.25 -7.71 -9.84
N ASN A 74 -36.52 -8.99 -9.97
CA ASN A 74 -36.76 -9.89 -8.84
C ASN A 74 -35.60 -10.91 -8.73
N GLY A 75 -35.26 -11.29 -7.51
CA GLY A 75 -34.34 -12.38 -7.26
C GLY A 75 -35.02 -13.74 -7.55
N VAL A 76 -34.48 -14.48 -8.47
CA VAL A 76 -34.94 -15.84 -8.82
C VAL A 76 -33.87 -16.86 -8.44
N TYR A 77 -34.30 -17.92 -7.78
CA TYR A 77 -33.44 -19.07 -7.48
C TYR A 77 -33.85 -20.27 -8.30
N VAL A 78 -32.87 -20.93 -8.92
CA VAL A 78 -33.04 -22.20 -9.60
C VAL A 78 -32.00 -23.19 -9.12
N ASN A 79 -32.39 -24.47 -9.11
CA ASN A 79 -31.52 -25.59 -8.81
C ASN A 79 -31.37 -26.48 -10.04
N LEU A 80 -30.15 -26.68 -10.51
CA LEU A 80 -29.84 -27.36 -11.77
C LEU A 80 -28.80 -28.43 -11.55
N SER A 81 -28.90 -29.58 -12.25
CA SER A 81 -27.82 -30.56 -12.29
C SER A 81 -26.79 -30.21 -13.38
N LEU A 82 -25.59 -30.73 -13.27
CA LEU A 82 -24.56 -30.58 -14.29
C LEU A 82 -24.99 -31.22 -15.60
N GLU A 83 -25.67 -32.36 -15.49
CA GLU A 83 -26.26 -33.09 -16.64
C GLU A 83 -27.26 -32.21 -17.39
N THR A 84 -28.16 -31.53 -16.69
CA THR A 84 -29.13 -30.59 -17.28
C THR A 84 -28.42 -29.47 -18.04
N ILE A 85 -27.43 -28.85 -17.40
CA ILE A 85 -26.69 -27.70 -17.97
C ILE A 85 -25.93 -28.14 -19.25
N THR A 86 -25.38 -29.35 -19.26
CA THR A 86 -24.48 -29.81 -20.32
C THR A 86 -25.15 -30.75 -21.32
N GLY A 87 -26.47 -30.99 -21.18
CA GLY A 87 -27.18 -31.95 -22.03
C GLY A 87 -26.66 -33.38 -21.87
N ASN A 88 -26.38 -33.80 -20.65
CA ASN A 88 -25.80 -35.10 -20.28
C ASN A 88 -24.38 -35.33 -20.79
N LYS A 89 -23.66 -34.27 -21.17
CA LYS A 89 -22.25 -34.38 -21.60
C LYS A 89 -21.31 -34.59 -20.43
N TYR A 90 -21.62 -33.97 -19.29
CA TYR A 90 -20.86 -34.09 -18.05
C TYR A 90 -21.78 -34.45 -16.89
N SER A 91 -21.25 -35.20 -15.94
CA SER A 91 -21.89 -35.54 -14.68
C SER A 91 -21.00 -35.14 -13.50
N TYR A 92 -21.64 -34.98 -12.36
CA TYR A 92 -20.89 -34.73 -11.11
C TYR A 92 -20.09 -35.98 -10.73
N SER A 93 -18.86 -35.76 -10.30
CA SER A 93 -18.02 -36.77 -9.67
C SER A 93 -17.43 -36.21 -8.40
N GLU A 94 -17.54 -36.93 -7.30
CA GLU A 94 -17.06 -36.50 -6.02
C GLU A 94 -15.53 -36.56 -5.92
N ASP A 95 -14.92 -35.46 -5.46
CA ASP A 95 -13.51 -35.40 -5.07
C ASP A 95 -13.39 -35.94 -3.64
N THR A 96 -13.47 -37.26 -3.49
CA THR A 96 -13.63 -37.95 -2.19
C THR A 96 -12.43 -37.75 -1.26
N ASP A 97 -11.22 -37.63 -1.82
CA ASP A 97 -9.99 -37.39 -1.04
C ASP A 97 -9.57 -35.89 -1.01
N GLY A 98 -10.31 -35.05 -1.69
CA GLY A 98 -10.03 -33.61 -1.75
C GLY A 98 -8.77 -33.22 -2.54
N SER A 99 -8.13 -34.21 -3.22
CA SER A 99 -6.85 -34.00 -3.91
C SER A 99 -6.93 -32.99 -5.06
N VAL A 100 -8.02 -33.01 -5.82
CA VAL A 100 -8.25 -32.05 -6.93
C VAL A 100 -8.42 -30.65 -6.41
N ARG A 101 -9.24 -30.48 -5.36
CA ARG A 101 -9.46 -29.18 -4.71
C ARG A 101 -8.17 -28.62 -4.13
N GLN A 102 -7.39 -29.46 -3.45
CA GLN A 102 -6.10 -29.04 -2.88
C GLN A 102 -5.12 -28.61 -3.96
N ALA A 103 -5.02 -29.36 -5.06
CA ALA A 103 -4.16 -29.00 -6.19
C ALA A 103 -4.57 -27.65 -6.79
N ILE A 104 -5.87 -27.43 -7.04
CA ILE A 104 -6.41 -26.16 -7.53
C ILE A 104 -6.06 -25.03 -6.57
N THR A 105 -6.30 -25.21 -5.28
CA THR A 105 -6.06 -24.15 -4.27
C THR A 105 -4.58 -23.82 -4.16
N LYS A 106 -3.68 -24.81 -4.14
CA LYS A 106 -2.22 -24.58 -4.12
C LYS A 106 -1.76 -23.70 -5.28
N ASN A 107 -2.29 -23.97 -6.44
CA ASN A 107 -1.93 -23.21 -7.62
C ASN A 107 -2.56 -21.79 -7.65
N VAL A 108 -3.79 -21.62 -7.15
CA VAL A 108 -4.38 -20.28 -6.96
C VAL A 108 -3.52 -19.46 -6.01
N ILE A 109 -3.09 -20.06 -4.91
CA ILE A 109 -2.18 -19.44 -3.93
C ILE A 109 -0.85 -19.07 -4.61
N ALA A 110 -0.22 -20.01 -5.31
CA ALA A 110 1.07 -19.77 -5.96
C ALA A 110 1.01 -18.63 -6.98
N ARG A 111 -0.03 -18.59 -7.81
CA ARG A 111 -0.23 -17.49 -8.78
C ARG A 111 -0.47 -16.16 -8.11
N ARG A 112 -1.35 -16.14 -7.12
CA ARG A 112 -1.64 -14.91 -6.39
C ARG A 112 -0.41 -14.40 -5.66
N LEU A 113 0.33 -15.29 -5.01
CA LEU A 113 1.59 -14.95 -4.37
C LEU A 113 2.60 -14.37 -5.38
N ALA A 114 2.76 -15.00 -6.55
CA ALA A 114 3.65 -14.51 -7.60
C ALA A 114 3.25 -13.12 -8.12
N THR A 115 1.95 -12.81 -8.20
CA THR A 115 1.46 -11.50 -8.62
C THR A 115 1.69 -10.44 -7.55
N GLU A 116 1.47 -10.78 -6.27
CA GLU A 116 1.55 -9.83 -5.15
C GLU A 116 3.00 -9.63 -4.65
N VAL A 117 3.85 -10.65 -4.82
CA VAL A 117 5.25 -10.64 -4.34
C VAL A 117 6.22 -10.15 -5.43
N SER A 118 5.82 -10.21 -6.69
CA SER A 118 6.61 -9.72 -7.82
C SER A 118 6.48 -8.21 -8.04
N SER A 119 5.97 -7.45 -7.05
CA SER A 119 5.99 -6.00 -7.14
C SER A 119 7.45 -5.56 -7.27
N GLU A 120 7.81 -4.97 -8.40
CA GLU A 120 9.12 -4.37 -8.59
C GLU A 120 9.39 -3.39 -7.44
N ALA A 121 10.64 -3.34 -6.97
CA ALA A 121 11.04 -2.36 -5.98
C ALA A 121 10.72 -0.96 -6.50
N GLY A 122 9.95 -0.21 -5.74
CA GLY A 122 9.70 1.19 -6.02
C GLY A 122 10.96 2.04 -5.76
N GLN A 123 10.86 3.30 -6.05
CA GLN A 123 11.93 4.27 -5.78
C GLN A 123 11.51 5.36 -4.79
N TYR A 124 10.21 5.45 -4.50
CA TYR A 124 9.65 6.50 -3.65
C TYR A 124 9.27 5.96 -2.27
N VAL A 125 9.33 6.84 -1.27
CA VAL A 125 8.86 6.51 0.10
C VAL A 125 7.40 6.02 0.05
N GLY A 126 7.12 4.95 0.77
CA GLY A 126 5.82 4.26 0.76
C GLY A 126 5.70 3.16 -0.30
N GLN A 127 6.45 3.19 -1.38
CA GLN A 127 6.43 2.11 -2.37
C GLN A 127 7.05 0.82 -1.83
N PRO A 128 6.69 -0.34 -2.39
CA PRO A 128 7.30 -1.61 -2.01
C PRO A 128 8.82 -1.57 -2.11
N SER A 129 9.50 -2.10 -1.11
CA SER A 129 10.98 -2.15 -1.07
C SER A 129 11.58 -3.28 -1.92
N GLY A 130 10.75 -4.08 -2.61
CA GLY A 130 11.18 -5.24 -3.37
C GLY A 130 11.39 -6.52 -2.56
N VAL A 131 11.11 -6.49 -1.26
CA VAL A 131 11.27 -7.66 -0.38
C VAL A 131 10.06 -8.62 -0.44
N GLY A 132 9.00 -8.26 -1.17
CA GLY A 132 7.79 -9.04 -1.28
C GLY A 132 6.89 -8.96 -0.03
N ASN A 133 5.97 -9.93 0.11
CA ASN A 133 5.08 -10.06 1.27
C ASN A 133 5.44 -11.30 2.09
N PRO A 134 6.32 -11.21 3.13
CA PRO A 134 6.72 -12.35 3.93
C PRO A 134 5.57 -13.05 4.65
N ALA A 135 4.55 -12.32 5.08
CA ALA A 135 3.36 -12.88 5.74
C ALA A 135 2.55 -13.75 4.77
N ALA A 136 2.36 -13.30 3.54
CA ALA A 136 1.69 -14.09 2.50
C ALA A 136 2.52 -15.32 2.09
N THR A 137 3.84 -15.19 2.01
CA THR A 137 4.75 -16.31 1.73
C THR A 137 4.65 -17.37 2.84
N ALA A 138 4.75 -16.99 4.10
CA ALA A 138 4.63 -17.91 5.22
C ALA A 138 3.24 -18.59 5.28
N ALA A 139 2.18 -17.86 4.99
CA ALA A 139 0.82 -18.42 4.94
C ALA A 139 0.63 -19.39 3.74
N ALA A 140 1.27 -19.14 2.60
CA ALA A 140 1.28 -20.06 1.47
C ALA A 140 2.03 -21.37 1.79
N GLU A 141 3.16 -21.29 2.49
CA GLU A 141 3.92 -22.42 2.99
C GLU A 141 3.10 -23.23 3.99
N ALA A 142 2.42 -22.56 4.94
CA ALA A 142 1.54 -23.21 5.89
C ALA A 142 0.41 -23.99 5.22
N TYR A 143 -0.25 -23.40 4.20
CA TYR A 143 -1.25 -24.13 3.42
C TYR A 143 -0.65 -25.32 2.65
N THR A 144 0.57 -25.18 2.17
CA THR A 144 1.25 -26.28 1.44
C THR A 144 1.56 -27.47 2.36
N ALA A 145 1.94 -27.19 3.59
CA ALA A 145 2.21 -28.19 4.62
C ALA A 145 0.93 -28.84 5.18
N ASP A 146 -0.10 -28.02 5.39
CA ASP A 146 -1.40 -28.46 5.92
C ASP A 146 -2.54 -27.73 5.18
N PRO A 147 -3.14 -28.36 4.13
CA PRO A 147 -4.10 -27.73 3.24
C PRO A 147 -5.49 -27.62 3.84
N THR A 148 -5.62 -26.91 4.94
CA THR A 148 -6.88 -26.62 5.63
C THR A 148 -7.54 -25.33 5.12
N TYR A 149 -8.85 -25.18 5.39
CA TYR A 149 -9.58 -23.96 5.07
C TYR A 149 -9.04 -22.76 5.88
N GLU A 150 -8.64 -22.97 7.12
CA GLU A 150 -8.08 -21.97 8.01
C GLU A 150 -6.78 -21.39 7.43
N ASN A 151 -5.89 -22.24 6.93
CA ASN A 151 -4.64 -21.82 6.28
C ASN A 151 -4.90 -21.07 4.97
N TYR A 152 -5.93 -21.46 4.20
CA TYR A 152 -6.35 -20.70 3.02
C TYR A 152 -6.90 -19.30 3.38
N VAL A 153 -7.70 -19.20 4.43
CA VAL A 153 -8.21 -17.92 4.94
C VAL A 153 -7.07 -17.04 5.44
N ALA A 154 -6.10 -17.62 6.16
CA ALA A 154 -4.92 -16.89 6.63
C ALA A 154 -4.10 -16.32 5.45
N PHE A 155 -3.92 -17.10 4.38
CA PHE A 155 -3.27 -16.60 3.16
C PHE A 155 -4.02 -15.42 2.54
N ASN A 156 -5.32 -15.55 2.33
CA ASN A 156 -6.13 -14.46 1.76
C ASN A 156 -6.10 -13.21 2.64
N LYS A 157 -6.11 -13.38 3.96
CA LYS A 157 -5.98 -12.26 4.90
C LYS A 157 -4.62 -11.57 4.77
N ALA A 158 -3.52 -12.31 4.70
CA ALA A 158 -2.18 -11.75 4.53
C ALA A 158 -2.03 -10.96 3.22
N ILE A 159 -2.70 -11.40 2.15
CA ILE A 159 -2.76 -10.68 0.88
C ILE A 159 -3.57 -9.38 1.03
N VAL A 160 -4.80 -9.46 1.57
CA VAL A 160 -5.71 -8.30 1.66
C VAL A 160 -5.18 -7.24 2.63
N ASP A 161 -4.66 -7.67 3.77
CA ASP A 161 -4.14 -6.73 4.77
C ASP A 161 -2.88 -6.01 4.29
N GLY A 162 -2.16 -6.58 3.31
CA GLY A 162 -0.88 -6.05 2.85
C GLY A 162 0.16 -5.94 3.96
N SER A 163 -0.15 -6.49 5.14
CA SER A 163 0.56 -6.28 6.41
C SER A 163 1.99 -6.84 6.44
N GLY A 164 2.40 -7.53 5.38
CA GLY A 164 3.75 -8.08 5.23
C GLY A 164 4.58 -7.38 4.15
N ILE A 165 4.01 -6.42 3.42
CA ILE A 165 4.76 -5.71 2.37
C ILE A 165 5.70 -4.71 3.06
N SER A 166 7.00 -4.96 2.94
CA SER A 166 8.00 -3.97 3.35
C SER A 166 8.00 -2.81 2.35
N THR A 167 7.86 -1.59 2.87
CA THR A 167 7.89 -0.37 2.05
C THR A 167 9.15 0.44 2.32
N ILE A 168 9.53 1.27 1.35
CA ILE A 168 10.61 2.24 1.53
C ILE A 168 10.18 3.22 2.62
N GLN A 169 10.94 3.24 3.71
CA GLN A 169 10.65 4.08 4.86
C GLN A 169 11.27 5.47 4.72
N LEU A 170 10.61 6.47 5.28
CA LEU A 170 11.20 7.80 5.46
C LEU A 170 12.43 7.68 6.36
N GLN A 171 13.60 8.05 5.84
CA GLN A 171 14.87 8.08 6.59
C GLN A 171 14.99 9.40 7.33
N GLN A 172 15.19 9.34 8.63
CA GLN A 172 15.49 10.52 9.43
C GLN A 172 16.81 11.14 8.98
N ASN A 173 16.86 12.45 8.87
CA ASN A 173 17.98 13.21 8.32
C ASN A 173 18.30 12.88 6.86
N GLY A 174 17.37 12.29 6.12
CA GLY A 174 17.51 12.06 4.68
C GLY A 174 17.35 13.33 3.87
N ILE A 175 18.09 13.43 2.77
CA ILE A 175 17.86 14.44 1.74
C ILE A 175 17.00 13.82 0.64
N TYR A 176 15.93 14.54 0.32
CA TYR A 176 14.91 14.10 -0.61
C TYR A 176 14.70 15.11 -1.73
N ARG A 177 14.32 14.61 -2.88
CA ARG A 177 13.64 15.39 -3.91
C ARG A 177 12.15 15.11 -3.83
N ILE A 178 11.33 16.16 -3.79
CA ILE A 178 9.88 16.08 -3.60
C ILE A 178 9.23 16.47 -4.91
N ILE A 179 8.47 15.53 -5.51
CA ILE A 179 7.93 15.63 -6.86
C ILE A 179 6.41 15.70 -6.75
N SER A 180 5.78 16.60 -7.47
CA SER A 180 4.31 16.69 -7.46
C SER A 180 3.67 15.43 -8.04
N GLY A 181 2.71 14.87 -7.30
CA GLY A 181 1.88 13.76 -7.73
C GLY A 181 0.61 14.19 -8.49
N HIS A 182 0.51 15.46 -8.84
CA HIS A 182 -0.65 15.99 -9.55
C HIS A 182 -0.78 15.35 -10.92
N ASP A 183 -1.75 14.45 -11.12
CA ASP A 183 -2.09 13.92 -12.42
C ASP A 183 -3.29 14.68 -13.04
N GLY A 184 -3.42 14.64 -14.35
CA GLY A 184 -4.52 15.16 -15.12
C GLY A 184 -4.38 16.59 -15.65
N LEU A 185 -3.72 17.53 -14.97
CA LEU A 185 -3.39 18.85 -15.50
C LEU A 185 -1.88 19.02 -15.74
N TYR A 186 -1.06 18.19 -15.07
CA TYR A 186 0.38 18.27 -15.06
C TYR A 186 1.04 16.90 -15.07
N SER A 187 0.28 15.86 -15.33
CA SER A 187 0.62 14.45 -15.10
C SER A 187 1.33 13.78 -16.22
N ASP A 188 1.95 14.51 -17.05
CA ASP A 188 2.99 13.85 -17.82
C ASP A 188 4.24 13.85 -16.95
N PHE A 189 4.70 12.69 -16.47
CA PHE A 189 6.01 12.54 -15.85
C PHE A 189 7.15 13.01 -16.74
N THR A 190 6.87 13.35 -17.98
CA THR A 190 7.79 14.04 -18.88
C THR A 190 8.01 15.51 -18.49
N ASN A 191 7.12 16.07 -17.62
CA ASN A 191 7.22 17.43 -17.09
C ASN A 191 7.10 17.41 -15.55
N GLU A 192 7.95 16.60 -14.89
CA GLU A 192 8.03 16.56 -13.45
C GLU A 192 8.18 17.96 -12.84
N LYS A 193 7.40 18.24 -11.81
CA LYS A 193 7.47 19.49 -11.04
C LYS A 193 8.05 19.17 -9.67
N TYR A 194 9.25 19.70 -9.43
CA TYR A 194 9.96 19.54 -8.17
C TYR A 194 9.64 20.68 -7.23
N LEU A 195 9.40 20.34 -5.96
CA LEU A 195 9.30 21.33 -4.89
C LEU A 195 10.64 22.02 -4.71
N ALA A 196 10.68 23.34 -4.80
CA ALA A 196 11.90 24.12 -4.69
C ALA A 196 11.74 25.32 -3.75
N ALA A 197 12.85 25.76 -3.15
CA ALA A 197 12.92 26.99 -2.38
C ALA A 197 13.22 28.16 -3.32
N ASP A 198 12.39 29.21 -3.28
CA ASP A 198 12.68 30.47 -3.97
C ASP A 198 13.23 31.49 -2.97
N ASN A 199 14.54 31.72 -3.04
CA ASN A 199 15.23 32.66 -2.18
C ASN A 199 14.88 34.13 -2.49
N SER A 200 14.41 34.41 -3.69
CA SER A 200 14.06 35.80 -4.10
C SER A 200 12.72 36.24 -3.54
N THR A 201 11.77 35.33 -3.44
CA THR A 201 10.41 35.59 -2.89
C THR A 201 10.23 35.07 -1.48
N ILE A 202 11.21 34.32 -0.95
CA ILE A 202 11.17 33.64 0.36
C ILE A 202 9.88 32.77 0.45
N ALA A 203 9.61 32.02 -0.61
CA ALA A 203 8.42 31.18 -0.72
C ALA A 203 8.75 29.86 -1.43
N LEU A 204 7.87 28.86 -1.24
CA LEU A 204 7.92 27.64 -2.03
C LEU A 204 7.46 27.91 -3.47
N LYS A 205 8.14 27.29 -4.41
CA LYS A 205 7.76 27.23 -5.82
C LYS A 205 7.90 25.80 -6.37
N THR A 206 7.55 25.62 -7.63
CA THR A 206 7.94 24.44 -8.39
C THR A 206 8.94 24.81 -9.50
N THR A 207 9.78 23.83 -9.88
CA THR A 207 10.68 23.91 -11.03
C THR A 207 10.64 22.60 -11.81
N GLU A 208 10.98 22.63 -13.09
CA GLU A 208 11.20 21.44 -13.92
C GLU A 208 12.68 21.00 -13.92
N ASP A 209 13.56 21.81 -13.35
CA ASP A 209 14.99 21.51 -13.30
C ASP A 209 15.32 20.66 -12.06
N ALA A 210 15.49 19.36 -12.29
CA ALA A 210 15.91 18.42 -11.27
C ALA A 210 17.34 18.65 -10.77
N SER A 211 18.18 19.37 -11.52
CA SER A 211 19.56 19.65 -11.12
C SER A 211 19.71 20.87 -10.23
N ASP A 212 18.64 21.63 -10.00
CA ASP A 212 18.63 22.77 -9.10
C ASP A 212 18.72 22.30 -7.63
N ASP A 213 19.79 22.66 -6.95
CA ASP A 213 20.03 22.34 -5.55
C ASP A 213 18.90 22.87 -4.64
N ALA A 214 18.13 23.88 -5.08
CA ALA A 214 16.94 24.35 -4.38
C ALA A 214 15.80 23.32 -4.34
N THR A 215 15.90 22.19 -5.06
CA THR A 215 14.96 21.08 -5.01
C THR A 215 15.30 20.01 -3.96
N GLU A 216 16.45 20.11 -3.33
CA GLU A 216 16.89 19.16 -2.29
C GLU A 216 16.40 19.59 -0.90
N TRP A 217 15.74 18.66 -0.22
CA TRP A 217 15.14 18.91 1.09
C TRP A 217 15.65 17.94 2.13
N LEU A 218 16.32 18.44 3.16
CA LEU A 218 16.59 17.70 4.38
C LEU A 218 15.29 17.59 5.17
N ILE A 219 14.91 16.34 5.50
CA ILE A 219 13.74 16.05 6.33
C ILE A 219 14.21 15.42 7.64
N TYR A 220 13.85 16.04 8.75
CA TYR A 220 14.21 15.55 10.08
C TYR A 220 13.13 15.89 11.11
N SER A 221 13.08 15.11 12.20
CA SER A 221 12.20 15.40 13.35
C SER A 221 12.99 16.13 14.44
N ARG A 222 12.33 17.03 15.13
CA ARG A 222 12.86 17.69 16.32
C ARG A 222 12.36 16.99 17.57
N GLU A 223 13.11 17.05 18.67
CA GLU A 223 12.70 16.47 19.96
C GLU A 223 11.38 17.07 20.48
N ASP A 224 11.15 18.36 20.23
CA ASP A 224 9.96 19.10 20.66
C ASP A 224 8.80 19.03 19.65
N SER A 225 8.91 18.21 18.60
CA SER A 225 7.97 18.22 17.48
C SER A 225 6.89 17.14 17.55
N ASP A 226 6.88 16.31 18.60
CA ASP A 226 5.93 15.21 18.74
C ASP A 226 5.88 14.28 17.49
N GLY A 227 7.06 13.94 16.97
CA GLY A 227 7.24 13.09 15.79
C GLY A 227 6.99 13.78 14.45
N LYS A 228 6.70 15.07 14.43
CA LYS A 228 6.53 15.84 13.19
C LYS A 228 7.86 16.22 12.58
N CYS A 229 7.86 16.47 11.28
CA CYS A 229 9.05 16.75 10.50
C CYS A 229 9.20 18.24 10.20
N VAL A 230 10.45 18.65 10.11
CA VAL A 230 10.89 19.92 9.54
C VAL A 230 11.44 19.67 8.14
N LEU A 231 11.14 20.53 7.20
CA LEU A 231 11.72 20.55 5.86
C LEU A 231 12.68 21.74 5.77
N TYR A 232 13.95 21.44 5.53
CA TYR A 232 15.03 22.43 5.40
C TYR A 232 15.71 22.29 4.04
N ASN A 233 15.91 23.41 3.36
CA ASN A 233 16.64 23.44 2.10
C ASN A 233 18.12 23.83 2.37
N PRO A 234 19.08 22.90 2.13
CA PRO A 234 20.49 23.15 2.44
C PRO A 234 21.15 24.25 1.59
N SER A 235 20.70 24.40 0.33
CA SER A 235 21.24 25.38 -0.61
C SER A 235 20.86 26.81 -0.24
N THR A 236 19.58 27.05 0.08
CA THR A 236 19.08 28.39 0.43
C THR A 236 19.18 28.68 1.92
N LYS A 237 19.40 27.66 2.76
CA LYS A 237 19.39 27.70 4.22
C LYS A 237 18.05 28.15 4.82
N LEU A 238 16.96 27.83 4.14
CA LEU A 238 15.62 28.19 4.54
C LEU A 238 14.79 26.96 4.91
N TYR A 239 13.86 27.18 5.83
CA TYR A 239 12.89 26.21 6.32
C TYR A 239 11.53 26.45 5.68
N VAL A 240 10.79 25.38 5.43
CA VAL A 240 9.38 25.50 5.06
C VAL A 240 8.60 26.05 6.24
N GLY A 241 7.87 27.10 6.01
CA GLY A 241 7.00 27.75 6.98
C GLY A 241 5.53 27.36 6.78
N VAL A 242 4.66 28.36 6.84
CA VAL A 242 3.22 28.21 6.65
C VAL A 242 2.69 29.16 5.59
N THR A 243 1.52 28.88 5.09
CA THR A 243 0.77 29.81 4.25
C THR A 243 0.28 30.98 5.09
N PRO A 244 0.62 32.24 4.76
CA PRO A 244 0.16 33.42 5.50
C PRO A 244 -1.35 33.65 5.36
N ALA A 245 -1.98 33.18 4.27
CA ALA A 245 -3.42 33.19 4.02
C ALA A 245 -3.80 32.07 3.05
N ILE A 246 -5.09 31.72 2.99
CA ILE A 246 -5.62 30.76 2.00
C ILE A 246 -5.27 31.23 0.58
N TYR A 247 -4.83 30.32 -0.28
CA TYR A 247 -4.40 30.56 -1.67
C TYR A 247 -3.11 31.39 -1.82
N THR A 248 -2.43 31.70 -0.74
CA THR A 248 -1.15 32.39 -0.78
C THR A 248 -0.01 31.36 -0.78
N ALA A 249 1.10 31.66 -1.42
CA ALA A 249 2.27 30.80 -1.43
C ALA A 249 2.76 30.50 -0.01
N VAL A 250 3.17 29.25 0.23
CA VAL A 250 3.79 28.85 1.50
C VAL A 250 5.11 29.57 1.64
N SER A 251 5.27 30.31 2.76
CA SER A 251 6.47 31.08 3.04
C SER A 251 7.63 30.17 3.48
N LEU A 252 8.84 30.65 3.28
CA LEU A 252 10.06 30.11 3.88
C LEU A 252 10.49 31.01 5.05
N SER A 253 11.34 30.49 5.93
CA SER A 253 11.88 31.22 7.07
C SER A 253 13.33 30.85 7.32
N GLU A 254 14.11 31.76 7.92
CA GLU A 254 15.50 31.51 8.30
C GLU A 254 15.63 30.63 9.55
N THR A 255 14.56 30.49 10.30
CA THR A 255 14.52 29.66 11.51
C THR A 255 13.32 28.73 11.49
N PRO A 256 13.44 27.50 12.03
CA PRO A 256 12.29 26.61 12.12
C PRO A 256 11.25 27.17 13.10
N THR A 257 9.99 27.11 12.69
CA THR A 257 8.87 27.57 13.51
C THR A 257 7.98 26.38 13.86
N SER A 258 7.27 26.46 14.99
CA SER A 258 6.28 25.43 15.36
C SER A 258 5.16 25.32 14.34
N ALA A 259 4.88 26.38 13.62
CA ALA A 259 3.90 26.43 12.55
C ALA A 259 4.37 25.71 11.27
N GLY A 260 5.69 25.61 11.03
CA GLY A 260 6.31 24.91 9.91
C GLY A 260 6.62 23.44 10.18
N LEU A 261 5.94 22.81 11.16
CA LEU A 261 6.04 21.37 11.41
C LEU A 261 5.00 20.64 10.59
N TYR A 262 5.43 19.53 9.95
CA TYR A 262 4.62 18.72 9.06
C TYR A 262 4.52 17.28 9.52
N THR A 263 3.32 16.73 9.47
CA THR A 263 3.11 15.28 9.48
C THR A 263 3.24 14.78 8.06
N ILE A 264 4.05 13.74 7.85
CA ILE A 264 4.25 13.11 6.55
C ILE A 264 3.63 11.73 6.59
N GLU A 265 2.62 11.50 5.77
CA GLU A 265 1.95 10.22 5.63
C GLU A 265 2.18 9.69 4.22
N SER A 266 2.62 8.44 4.10
CA SER A 266 2.91 7.82 2.82
C SER A 266 2.03 6.61 2.57
N ALA A 267 1.42 6.54 1.40
CA ALA A 267 0.66 5.38 0.95
C ALA A 267 1.56 4.40 0.20
N ILE A 268 1.13 3.14 0.11
CA ILE A 268 1.85 2.08 -0.62
C ILE A 268 2.01 2.37 -2.13
N SER A 269 1.19 3.27 -2.66
CA SER A 269 1.33 3.81 -4.02
C SER A 269 2.56 4.71 -4.21
N GLY A 270 3.26 5.06 -3.12
CA GLY A 270 4.40 5.99 -3.13
C GLY A 270 4.02 7.45 -3.02
N HIS A 271 2.72 7.78 -2.95
CA HIS A 271 2.28 9.13 -2.69
C HIS A 271 2.40 9.46 -1.20
N SER A 272 2.97 10.61 -0.91
CA SER A 272 3.05 11.18 0.44
C SER A 272 2.25 12.46 0.53
N THR A 273 1.67 12.73 1.69
CA THR A 273 1.03 14.01 2.01
C THR A 273 1.82 14.73 3.11
N PHE A 274 1.90 16.05 3.02
CA PHE A 274 2.58 16.90 3.99
C PHE A 274 1.54 17.79 4.67
N THR A 275 1.12 17.39 5.86
CA THR A 275 0.07 18.09 6.61
C THR A 275 0.68 19.01 7.64
N CYS A 276 0.43 20.30 7.51
CA CYS A 276 0.90 21.34 8.43
C CYS A 276 0.24 21.21 9.82
N SER A 277 1.01 21.35 10.87
CA SER A 277 0.53 21.23 12.25
C SER A 277 -0.41 22.35 12.67
N THR A 278 -0.20 23.56 12.14
CA THR A 278 -1.00 24.75 12.45
C THR A 278 -1.39 25.44 11.16
N PRO A 279 -2.31 24.82 10.37
CA PRO A 279 -2.74 25.41 9.11
C PRO A 279 -3.51 26.71 9.35
N THR A 280 -3.41 27.65 8.42
CA THR A 280 -4.17 28.91 8.45
C THR A 280 -5.69 28.65 8.39
N ALA A 281 -6.09 27.56 7.73
CA ALA A 281 -7.47 27.06 7.74
C ALA A 281 -7.46 25.54 7.96
N SER A 282 -8.24 25.07 8.92
CA SER A 282 -8.30 23.65 9.31
C SER A 282 -8.66 22.69 8.16
N ASP A 283 -9.44 23.18 7.20
CA ASP A 283 -9.90 22.39 6.05
C ASP A 283 -8.85 22.27 4.93
N TYR A 284 -7.76 23.06 5.03
CA TYR A 284 -6.71 23.14 4.01
C TYR A 284 -5.31 22.97 4.61
N PRO A 285 -5.03 21.81 5.22
CA PRO A 285 -3.78 21.65 5.98
C PRO A 285 -2.59 21.19 5.14
N SER A 286 -2.77 20.68 3.92
CA SER A 286 -1.71 19.98 3.18
C SER A 286 -1.03 20.84 2.13
N LEU A 287 0.27 20.68 1.97
CA LEU A 287 1.00 21.26 0.83
C LEU A 287 0.35 20.81 -0.48
N HIS A 288 0.14 21.77 -1.37
CA HIS A 288 -0.63 21.60 -2.59
C HIS A 288 -0.04 22.44 -3.71
N MET A 289 0.14 21.83 -4.88
CA MET A 289 0.51 22.56 -6.09
C MET A 289 -0.77 23.00 -6.82
N ASN A 290 -1.02 24.30 -6.89
CA ASN A 290 -2.15 24.83 -7.63
C ASN A 290 -1.93 24.77 -9.16
N SER A 291 -2.97 25.07 -9.94
CA SER A 291 -2.91 25.05 -11.40
C SER A 291 -1.89 26.02 -12.03
N GLY A 292 -1.42 27.00 -11.27
CA GLY A 292 -0.37 27.94 -11.69
C GLY A 292 1.04 27.50 -11.30
N GLY A 293 1.21 26.30 -10.68
CA GLY A 293 2.50 25.83 -10.19
C GLY A 293 2.99 26.46 -8.88
N SER A 294 2.16 27.30 -8.24
CA SER A 294 2.48 27.82 -6.91
C SER A 294 2.14 26.81 -5.83
N ILE A 295 2.93 26.79 -4.77
CA ILE A 295 2.69 25.92 -3.62
C ILE A 295 1.88 26.67 -2.58
N VAL A 296 0.70 26.16 -2.31
CA VAL A 296 -0.26 26.69 -1.32
C VAL A 296 -0.63 25.57 -0.34
N THR A 297 -1.56 25.80 0.57
CA THR A 297 -2.19 24.74 1.36
C THR A 297 -3.61 24.47 0.87
N TRP A 298 -4.01 23.18 0.87
CA TRP A 298 -5.31 22.71 0.40
C TRP A 298 -5.73 21.43 1.11
N GLN A 299 -6.86 20.86 0.70
CA GLN A 299 -7.39 19.60 1.21
C GLN A 299 -6.41 18.43 0.98
N THR A 300 -6.20 17.60 1.99
CA THR A 300 -5.32 16.43 1.94
C THR A 300 -5.79 15.39 0.89
N SER A 301 -7.10 15.30 0.66
CA SER A 301 -7.68 14.37 -0.31
C SER A 301 -7.50 14.76 -1.78
N SER A 302 -7.01 15.97 -2.05
CA SER A 302 -6.75 16.40 -3.44
C SER A 302 -5.52 15.68 -4.02
N THR A 303 -5.60 15.24 -5.28
CA THR A 303 -4.44 14.66 -5.99
C THR A 303 -3.27 15.61 -6.07
N ALA A 304 -3.52 16.91 -6.19
CA ALA A 304 -2.48 17.94 -6.19
C ALA A 304 -1.86 18.22 -4.80
N SER A 305 -2.33 17.57 -3.75
CA SER A 305 -1.72 17.53 -2.41
C SER A 305 -0.89 16.26 -2.19
N GLN A 306 -0.74 15.44 -3.20
CA GLN A 306 0.06 14.21 -3.18
C GLN A 306 1.43 14.46 -3.80
N TRP A 307 2.46 13.88 -3.19
CA TRP A 307 3.85 14.09 -3.56
C TRP A 307 4.60 12.77 -3.59
N TYR A 308 5.54 12.61 -4.52
CA TYR A 308 6.52 11.53 -4.49
C TYR A 308 7.80 12.00 -3.81
N MET A 309 8.35 11.18 -2.94
CA MET A 309 9.58 11.49 -2.21
C MET A 309 10.69 10.55 -2.65
N LEU A 310 11.63 11.06 -3.44
CA LEU A 310 12.82 10.34 -3.87
C LEU A 310 13.95 10.57 -2.87
N TYR A 311 14.39 9.51 -2.21
CA TYR A 311 15.58 9.58 -1.35
C TYR A 311 16.84 9.74 -2.18
N LEU A 312 17.66 10.75 -1.89
CA LEU A 312 18.90 11.02 -2.60
C LEU A 312 20.13 10.54 -1.82
N ARG A 313 20.22 10.93 -0.55
CA ARG A 313 21.39 10.61 0.30
C ARG A 313 21.10 10.89 1.77
N ASP A 314 22.00 10.41 2.64
CA ASP A 314 22.05 10.83 4.04
C ASP A 314 22.45 12.32 4.13
N GLY A 315 21.74 13.08 4.93
CA GLY A 315 21.97 14.48 5.21
C GLY A 315 22.52 14.73 6.62
N SER A 316 23.11 13.73 7.26
CA SER A 316 23.63 13.84 8.62
C SER A 316 24.79 14.85 8.74
N ASP A 317 25.46 15.16 7.64
CA ASP A 317 26.50 16.19 7.53
C ASP A 317 25.90 17.61 7.42
N VAL A 318 24.65 17.74 7.03
CA VAL A 318 23.93 19.00 7.00
C VAL A 318 23.47 19.33 8.41
N ASN A 319 24.05 20.37 9.01
CA ASN A 319 23.69 20.83 10.34
C ASN A 319 22.94 22.18 10.25
N PRO A 320 21.60 22.18 10.16
CA PRO A 320 20.84 23.39 10.31
C PRO A 320 21.05 23.88 11.75
N GLU A 321 21.52 25.08 11.90
CA GLU A 321 22.07 25.68 13.15
C GLU A 321 21.32 25.29 14.42
N GLY A 322 22.03 24.75 15.39
CA GLY A 322 21.65 24.58 16.79
C GLY A 322 20.80 23.38 17.15
N ILE A 323 20.29 22.60 16.18
CA ILE A 323 19.36 21.51 16.45
C ILE A 323 20.07 20.16 16.65
N ARG A 324 21.27 20.00 16.10
CA ARG A 324 22.04 18.73 16.20
C ARG A 324 23.16 18.76 17.21
N SER A 325 23.59 19.94 17.66
CA SER A 325 24.61 20.04 18.71
C SER A 325 24.15 19.41 20.03
N SER A 326 22.82 19.41 20.30
CA SER A 326 22.29 18.76 21.50
C SER A 326 22.28 17.23 21.42
N ILE A 327 22.12 16.63 20.23
CA ILE A 327 22.12 15.14 20.08
C ILE A 327 23.55 14.59 20.04
N VAL A 328 24.48 15.29 19.40
CA VAL A 328 25.88 14.89 19.37
C VAL A 328 26.55 15.15 20.72
N ASP A 329 26.15 16.21 21.43
CA ASP A 329 26.68 16.51 22.76
C ASP A 329 26.10 15.60 23.87
N ILE A 330 24.91 15.02 23.68
CA ILE A 330 24.39 14.01 24.61
C ILE A 330 25.22 12.71 24.53
N ASP A 331 25.65 12.31 23.34
CA ASP A 331 26.53 11.15 23.18
C ASP A 331 28.00 11.47 23.58
N ALA A 332 28.42 12.73 23.49
CA ALA A 332 29.79 13.14 23.85
C ALA A 332 29.95 13.58 25.32
N GLN A 333 28.85 13.98 26.00
CA GLN A 333 28.90 14.38 27.42
C GLN A 333 28.30 13.36 28.39
N ALA A 334 27.52 12.42 27.92
CA ALA A 334 27.23 11.24 28.70
C ALA A 334 28.45 10.31 28.63
N ALA A 335 29.32 10.38 29.62
CA ALA A 335 30.09 9.20 29.97
C ALA A 335 29.10 8.03 29.91
N PRO A 336 29.37 6.92 29.15
CA PRO A 336 28.35 5.92 28.86
C PRO A 336 27.70 5.58 30.19
N ALA A 337 26.40 5.83 30.28
CA ALA A 337 25.63 5.55 31.50
C ALA A 337 25.99 4.09 31.79
N GLN A 338 26.68 3.90 32.91
CA GLN A 338 27.37 2.63 33.20
C GLN A 338 26.31 1.57 33.16
N VAL A 339 26.16 0.89 32.02
CA VAL A 339 25.11 -0.11 31.81
C VAL A 339 25.33 -1.16 32.86
N THR A 340 24.44 -1.19 33.82
CA THR A 340 24.43 -2.17 34.87
C THR A 340 23.85 -3.46 34.33
N TYR A 341 24.55 -4.55 34.45
CA TYR A 341 24.12 -5.88 34.01
C TYR A 341 23.56 -6.67 35.18
N PHE A 342 22.51 -7.41 34.93
CA PHE A 342 21.87 -8.33 35.88
C PHE A 342 21.84 -9.73 35.28
N ASP A 343 22.06 -10.75 36.08
CA ASP A 343 21.82 -12.12 35.64
C ASP A 343 20.32 -12.41 35.53
N MET A 344 19.98 -13.60 35.01
CA MET A 344 18.57 -14.01 34.85
C MET A 344 17.79 -14.14 36.17
N MET A 345 18.47 -14.05 37.33
CA MET A 345 17.89 -14.04 38.67
C MET A 345 17.82 -12.63 39.25
N GLY A 346 18.13 -11.60 38.48
CA GLY A 346 18.08 -10.19 38.90
C GLY A 346 19.25 -9.73 39.75
N ARG A 347 20.33 -10.50 39.89
CA ARG A 347 21.52 -10.10 40.64
C ARG A 347 22.42 -9.25 39.77
N ARG A 348 22.89 -8.13 40.34
CA ARG A 348 23.80 -7.21 39.67
C ARG A 348 25.17 -7.91 39.40
N ILE A 349 25.66 -7.76 38.18
CA ILE A 349 26.90 -8.35 37.71
C ILE A 349 27.91 -7.23 37.44
N SER A 350 29.09 -7.31 38.04
CA SER A 350 30.14 -6.31 37.87
C SER A 350 30.94 -6.48 36.58
N ALA A 351 31.04 -7.71 36.03
CA ALA A 351 31.68 -8.00 34.78
C ALA A 351 30.93 -9.13 34.03
N PRO A 352 30.36 -8.85 32.87
CA PRO A 352 29.70 -9.87 32.04
C PRO A 352 30.75 -10.88 31.51
N VAL A 353 30.32 -12.14 31.45
CA VAL A 353 31.15 -13.26 30.96
C VAL A 353 30.68 -13.69 29.58
N SER A 354 31.59 -13.91 28.65
CA SER A 354 31.31 -14.35 27.28
C SER A 354 30.45 -15.63 27.23
N GLY A 355 29.51 -15.69 26.34
CA GLY A 355 28.57 -16.80 26.13
C GLY A 355 27.32 -16.77 27.02
N ARG A 356 27.19 -15.83 27.95
CA ARG A 356 26.02 -15.71 28.84
C ARG A 356 25.08 -14.59 28.44
N ILE A 357 23.81 -14.72 28.86
CA ILE A 357 22.75 -13.70 28.63
C ILE A 357 22.58 -12.91 29.94
N TYR A 358 22.49 -11.59 29.79
CA TYR A 358 22.25 -10.65 30.88
C TYR A 358 21.08 -9.73 30.55
N ILE A 359 20.49 -9.11 31.56
CA ILE A 359 19.50 -8.04 31.42
C ILE A 359 20.20 -6.73 31.76
N THR A 360 20.09 -5.71 30.91
CA THR A 360 20.64 -4.38 31.19
C THR A 360 19.73 -3.60 32.12
N SER A 361 20.27 -2.55 32.76
CA SER A 361 19.44 -1.57 33.52
C SER A 361 18.33 -0.91 32.73
N GLN A 362 18.37 -1.02 31.40
CA GLN A 362 17.33 -0.53 30.47
C GLN A 362 16.33 -1.61 30.07
N GLY A 363 16.42 -2.82 30.64
CA GLY A 363 15.52 -3.93 30.38
C GLY A 363 15.84 -4.76 29.14
N ASN A 364 16.93 -4.47 28.43
CA ASN A 364 17.32 -5.18 27.22
C ASN A 364 18.06 -6.48 27.57
N LYS A 365 17.81 -7.57 26.84
CA LYS A 365 18.58 -8.81 26.91
C LYS A 365 19.80 -8.69 25.98
N VAL A 366 20.97 -8.90 26.53
CA VAL A 366 22.23 -8.88 25.76
C VAL A 366 23.00 -10.18 26.00
N ARG A 367 23.66 -10.67 24.97
CA ARG A 367 24.55 -11.82 25.05
C ARG A 367 25.99 -11.34 24.85
N PHE A 368 26.86 -11.65 25.78
CA PHE A 368 28.29 -11.36 25.68
C PHE A 368 29.05 -12.50 25.03
#